data_18b9580f78c158c969a516c790ccde19
#
_entry.id   18b9580f78c158c969a516c790ccde19
#
_cell.length_a   1.000
_cell.length_b   1.000
_cell.length_c   1.000
_cell.angle_alpha   90.00
_cell.angle_beta   90.00
_cell.angle_gamma   90.00
#
_symmetry.space_group_name_H-M   'P 1'
#
loop_
_entity.id
_entity.type
_entity.pdbx_description
1 polymer ?
#
loop_
_entity_poly.entity_id
_entity_poly.type
_entity_poly.pdbx_seq_one_letter_code
_entity_poly.pdbx_strand_id
1 'polypeptide(L)'
;MKITIGHLYPDLLNLYGDRGNIQCLMKRCLWRGIEAETIAYELDDRIDFSKLDIVLLGGGSDREQMLVCEKLKEIQKDFKAYVEDNGVVIAICGGYQLLGNYYKTDQGMIEGLKLVDMSTEQGKGRLIGNIVMQSDLFDMPIVGFENHGGRTTIGNTRSLGKVLSGYGNDGQSGEEGVVYKNVIGTYLHGPLLPKNPQLADLLISRALEKKYGKKIELEKLDDSEEQEANSYIFHRFVKNEG
;
A
#
# COMPACT_ATOMS: atom_id res chain seq x y z
N MET A 1 -7.82 18.75 13.83
CA MET A 1 -7.85 18.25 12.43
C MET A 1 -8.56 16.92 12.41
N LYS A 2 -9.12 16.51 11.27
CA LYS A 2 -9.84 15.24 11.13
C LYS A 2 -9.46 14.53 9.83
N ILE A 3 -9.29 13.19 9.90
CA ILE A 3 -9.06 12.29 8.74
C ILE A 3 -10.13 11.21 8.70
N THR A 4 -10.64 10.92 7.52
CA THR A 4 -11.54 9.79 7.25
C THR A 4 -10.81 8.77 6.38
N ILE A 5 -10.70 7.53 6.86
CA ILE A 5 -10.01 6.43 6.20
C ILE A 5 -11.05 5.46 5.62
N GLY A 6 -11.06 5.29 4.31
CA GLY A 6 -11.85 4.28 3.63
C GLY A 6 -11.10 2.94 3.59
N HIS A 7 -11.63 1.91 4.22
CA HIS A 7 -11.11 0.55 4.12
C HIS A 7 -11.99 -0.23 3.14
N LEU A 8 -11.48 -0.47 1.95
CA LEU A 8 -12.27 -1.09 0.89
C LEU A 8 -12.22 -2.62 1.00
N TYR A 9 -13.38 -3.22 1.11
CA TYR A 9 -13.62 -4.67 1.09
C TYR A 9 -12.80 -5.45 2.13
N PRO A 10 -12.81 -5.03 3.43
CA PRO A 10 -11.96 -5.63 4.46
C PRO A 10 -12.23 -7.12 4.74
N ASP A 11 -13.39 -7.62 4.37
CA ASP A 11 -13.75 -9.03 4.56
C ASP A 11 -13.19 -9.93 3.45
N LEU A 12 -12.82 -9.35 2.31
CA LEU A 12 -12.21 -10.04 1.17
C LEU A 12 -10.72 -9.71 1.04
N LEU A 13 -10.32 -8.48 1.33
CA LEU A 13 -8.96 -7.99 1.16
C LEU A 13 -8.27 -7.71 2.50
N ASN A 14 -7.99 -8.77 3.28
CA ASN A 14 -7.32 -8.68 4.59
C ASN A 14 -6.44 -9.91 4.88
N LEU A 15 -5.85 -10.50 3.85
CA LEU A 15 -5.24 -11.82 3.93
C LEU A 15 -4.10 -11.91 4.95
N TYR A 16 -3.30 -10.87 5.14
CA TYR A 16 -2.15 -10.85 6.04
C TYR A 16 -2.27 -9.81 7.16
N GLY A 17 -3.50 -9.54 7.60
CA GLY A 17 -3.77 -8.63 8.72
C GLY A 17 -3.66 -7.15 8.33
N ASP A 18 -4.05 -6.79 7.10
CA ASP A 18 -3.98 -5.41 6.59
C ASP A 18 -4.78 -4.41 7.43
N ARG A 19 -5.75 -4.88 8.23
CA ARG A 19 -6.41 -4.09 9.29
C ARG A 19 -5.42 -3.46 10.27
N GLY A 20 -4.25 -4.06 10.48
CA GLY A 20 -3.18 -3.48 11.30
C GLY A 20 -2.64 -2.16 10.76
N ASN A 21 -2.70 -1.95 9.43
CA ASN A 21 -2.35 -0.67 8.81
C ASN A 21 -3.35 0.43 9.20
N ILE A 22 -4.66 0.10 9.20
CA ILE A 22 -5.71 1.02 9.68
C ILE A 22 -5.48 1.39 11.16
N GLN A 23 -5.23 0.39 12.01
CA GLN A 23 -4.99 0.62 13.43
C GLN A 23 -3.78 1.51 13.67
N CYS A 24 -2.71 1.31 12.90
CA CYS A 24 -1.51 2.15 12.95
C CYS A 24 -1.86 3.62 12.62
N LEU A 25 -2.52 3.87 11.48
CA LEU A 25 -2.94 5.22 11.10
C LEU A 25 -3.82 5.88 12.16
N MET A 26 -4.84 5.15 12.67
CA MET A 26 -5.74 5.64 13.70
C MET A 26 -5.00 6.00 14.98
N LYS A 27 -4.08 5.16 15.44
CA LYS A 27 -3.30 5.41 16.67
C LYS A 27 -2.35 6.58 16.50
N ARG A 28 -1.64 6.67 15.37
CA ARG A 28 -0.73 7.78 15.10
C ARG A 28 -1.45 9.13 14.98
N CYS A 29 -2.68 9.13 14.45
CA CYS A 29 -3.56 10.31 14.49
C CYS A 29 -3.96 10.66 15.93
N LEU A 30 -4.44 9.68 16.71
CA LEU A 30 -4.88 9.86 18.09
C LEU A 30 -3.77 10.46 18.97
N TRP A 31 -2.55 9.93 18.88
CA TRP A 31 -1.39 10.40 19.65
C TRP A 31 -1.03 11.85 19.33
N ARG A 32 -1.46 12.38 18.18
CA ARG A 32 -1.26 13.79 17.77
C ARG A 32 -2.51 14.66 17.95
N GLY A 33 -3.54 14.16 18.63
CA GLY A 33 -4.81 14.90 18.79
C GLY A 33 -5.54 15.15 17.46
N ILE A 34 -5.27 14.33 16.43
CA ILE A 34 -5.97 14.36 15.16
C ILE A 34 -7.15 13.40 15.27
N GLU A 35 -8.37 13.89 15.08
CA GLU A 35 -9.55 13.05 14.99
C GLU A 35 -9.45 12.17 13.76
N ALA A 36 -9.66 10.85 13.93
CA ALA A 36 -9.65 9.92 12.82
C ALA A 36 -10.82 8.96 12.93
N GLU A 37 -11.44 8.66 11.80
CA GLU A 37 -12.50 7.67 11.69
C GLU A 37 -12.21 6.72 10.52
N THR A 38 -12.74 5.50 10.62
CA THR A 38 -12.63 4.50 9.55
C THR A 38 -14.02 4.13 9.07
N ILE A 39 -14.21 4.14 7.76
CA ILE A 39 -15.40 3.62 7.08
C ILE A 39 -14.98 2.36 6.35
N ALA A 40 -15.52 1.21 6.77
CA ALA A 40 -15.38 -0.04 6.05
C ALA A 40 -16.47 -0.10 4.97
N TYR A 41 -16.07 -0.47 3.75
CA TYR A 41 -16.98 -0.65 2.62
C TYR A 41 -17.00 -2.12 2.23
N GLU A 42 -18.17 -2.73 2.27
CA GLU A 42 -18.43 -4.08 1.78
C GLU A 42 -18.78 -4.06 0.28
N LEU A 43 -18.93 -5.24 -0.36
CA LEU A 43 -19.11 -5.36 -1.80
C LEU A 43 -20.30 -4.57 -2.37
N ASP A 44 -21.37 -4.47 -1.61
CA ASP A 44 -22.62 -3.82 -2.06
C ASP A 44 -22.72 -2.36 -1.61
N ASP A 45 -21.73 -1.87 -0.89
CA ASP A 45 -21.71 -0.50 -0.42
C ASP A 45 -21.37 0.48 -1.55
N ARG A 46 -22.05 1.63 -1.53
CA ARG A 46 -21.71 2.74 -2.41
C ARG A 46 -20.55 3.55 -1.82
N ILE A 47 -19.41 3.55 -2.49
CA ILE A 47 -18.24 4.31 -2.07
C ILE A 47 -18.35 5.76 -2.56
N ASP A 48 -18.25 6.70 -1.62
CA ASP A 48 -18.18 8.13 -1.89
C ASP A 48 -16.77 8.64 -1.59
N PHE A 49 -15.92 8.68 -2.61
CA PHE A 49 -14.53 9.10 -2.48
C PHE A 49 -14.37 10.57 -2.01
N SER A 50 -15.40 11.42 -2.19
CA SER A 50 -15.34 12.82 -1.74
C SER A 50 -15.27 12.96 -0.21
N LYS A 51 -15.64 11.91 0.52
CA LYS A 51 -15.61 11.86 1.99
C LYS A 51 -14.33 11.23 2.54
N LEU A 52 -13.48 10.70 1.68
CA LEU A 52 -12.30 9.94 2.07
C LEU A 52 -11.02 10.76 1.92
N ASP A 53 -10.22 10.72 2.95
CA ASP A 53 -8.89 11.35 2.95
C ASP A 53 -7.79 10.34 2.64
N ILE A 54 -7.95 9.08 3.09
CA ILE A 54 -7.06 7.95 2.79
C ILE A 54 -7.92 6.77 2.36
N VAL A 55 -7.50 6.05 1.33
CA VAL A 55 -8.10 4.78 0.87
C VAL A 55 -7.12 3.65 1.07
N LEU A 56 -7.55 2.57 1.72
CA LEU A 56 -6.78 1.34 1.86
C LEU A 56 -7.45 0.19 1.11
N LEU A 57 -6.65 -0.49 0.27
CA LEU A 57 -6.94 -1.76 -0.39
C LEU A 57 -5.95 -2.80 0.12
N GLY A 58 -6.43 -3.84 0.78
CA GLY A 58 -5.60 -4.93 1.30
C GLY A 58 -5.31 -6.03 0.28
N GLY A 59 -4.63 -7.08 0.74
CA GLY A 59 -4.35 -8.28 -0.04
C GLY A 59 -5.47 -9.32 0.05
N GLY A 60 -5.71 -10.03 -1.05
CA GLY A 60 -6.67 -11.12 -1.15
C GLY A 60 -6.19 -12.23 -2.08
N SER A 61 -6.89 -13.37 -2.08
CA SER A 61 -6.67 -14.44 -3.04
C SER A 61 -7.13 -14.02 -4.44
N ASP A 62 -6.67 -14.72 -5.48
CA ASP A 62 -7.07 -14.42 -6.88
C ASP A 62 -8.60 -14.42 -7.07
N ARG A 63 -9.31 -15.32 -6.36
CA ARG A 63 -10.78 -15.37 -6.41
C ARG A 63 -11.43 -14.12 -5.81
N GLU A 64 -10.94 -13.67 -4.65
CA GLU A 64 -11.42 -12.47 -3.98
C GLU A 64 -11.08 -11.23 -4.79
N GLN A 65 -9.89 -11.20 -5.39
CA GLN A 65 -9.50 -10.12 -6.30
C GLN A 65 -10.42 -10.00 -7.52
N MET A 66 -10.84 -11.12 -8.13
CA MET A 66 -11.78 -11.09 -9.25
C MET A 66 -13.11 -10.44 -8.85
N LEU A 67 -13.70 -10.86 -7.71
CA LEU A 67 -14.95 -10.31 -7.21
C LEU A 67 -14.84 -8.81 -6.93
N VAL A 68 -13.79 -8.42 -6.23
CA VAL A 68 -13.54 -7.00 -5.89
C VAL A 68 -13.28 -6.18 -7.15
N CYS A 69 -12.55 -6.72 -8.13
CA CYS A 69 -12.25 -6.00 -9.36
C CYS A 69 -13.51 -5.65 -10.15
N GLU A 70 -14.48 -6.57 -10.23
CA GLU A 70 -15.77 -6.31 -10.89
C GLU A 70 -16.48 -5.11 -10.24
N LYS A 71 -16.51 -5.09 -8.90
CA LYS A 71 -17.12 -3.97 -8.15
C LYS A 71 -16.36 -2.66 -8.28
N LEU A 72 -15.04 -2.72 -8.20
CA LEU A 72 -14.19 -1.53 -8.39
C LEU A 72 -14.31 -0.95 -9.80
N LYS A 73 -14.56 -1.77 -10.83
CA LYS A 73 -14.81 -1.28 -12.20
C LYS A 73 -16.08 -0.44 -12.30
N GLU A 74 -17.11 -0.74 -11.51
CA GLU A 74 -18.35 0.06 -11.49
C GLU A 74 -18.08 1.51 -11.05
N ILE A 75 -17.07 1.71 -10.19
CA ILE A 75 -16.67 3.01 -9.62
C ILE A 75 -15.30 3.49 -10.13
N GLN A 76 -14.74 2.85 -11.14
CA GLN A 76 -13.39 3.14 -11.67
C GLN A 76 -13.19 4.62 -12.01
N LYS A 77 -14.21 5.26 -12.61
CA LYS A 77 -14.15 6.68 -12.99
C LYS A 77 -13.98 7.59 -11.77
N ASP A 78 -14.73 7.33 -10.71
CA ASP A 78 -14.71 8.13 -9.50
C ASP A 78 -13.41 7.87 -8.73
N PHE A 79 -12.96 6.62 -8.68
CA PHE A 79 -11.67 6.28 -8.07
C PHE A 79 -10.51 6.91 -8.83
N LYS A 80 -10.55 6.90 -10.17
CA LYS A 80 -9.56 7.59 -10.99
C LYS A 80 -9.55 9.09 -10.73
N ALA A 81 -10.71 9.72 -10.66
CA ALA A 81 -10.81 11.13 -10.33
C ALA A 81 -10.22 11.45 -8.96
N TYR A 82 -10.47 10.60 -7.94
CA TYR A 82 -9.88 10.73 -6.62
C TYR A 82 -8.34 10.65 -6.66
N VAL A 83 -7.78 9.67 -7.38
CA VAL A 83 -6.33 9.52 -7.56
C VAL A 83 -5.73 10.71 -8.29
N GLU A 84 -6.37 11.15 -9.39
CA GLU A 84 -5.90 12.28 -10.20
C GLU A 84 -5.94 13.61 -9.43
N ASP A 85 -6.84 13.74 -8.46
CA ASP A 85 -6.93 14.86 -7.52
C ASP A 85 -6.03 14.69 -6.28
N ASN A 86 -4.97 13.90 -6.38
CA ASN A 86 -4.02 13.61 -5.30
C ASN A 86 -4.64 12.95 -4.05
N GLY A 87 -5.70 12.16 -4.21
CA GLY A 87 -6.22 11.30 -3.15
C GLY A 87 -5.15 10.32 -2.67
N VAL A 88 -5.09 10.09 -1.36
CA VAL A 88 -4.09 9.19 -0.76
C VAL A 88 -4.59 7.77 -0.82
N VAL A 89 -3.80 6.88 -1.41
CA VAL A 89 -4.11 5.45 -1.54
C VAL A 89 -2.92 4.63 -1.05
N ILE A 90 -3.20 3.64 -0.22
CA ILE A 90 -2.27 2.55 0.10
C ILE A 90 -2.88 1.23 -0.35
N ALA A 91 -2.19 0.52 -1.25
CA ALA A 91 -2.65 -0.73 -1.81
C ALA A 91 -1.62 -1.84 -1.59
N ILE A 92 -2.06 -2.95 -1.01
CA ILE A 92 -1.20 -4.06 -0.59
C ILE A 92 -1.49 -5.29 -1.44
N CYS A 93 -0.45 -5.92 -2.00
CA CYS A 93 -0.48 -7.22 -2.67
C CYS A 93 -1.59 -7.32 -3.74
N GLY A 94 -2.69 -8.02 -3.47
CA GLY A 94 -3.83 -8.09 -4.38
C GLY A 94 -4.42 -6.73 -4.72
N GLY A 95 -4.61 -5.86 -3.73
CA GLY A 95 -5.04 -4.48 -3.96
C GLY A 95 -4.05 -3.69 -4.82
N TYR A 96 -2.74 -3.91 -4.64
CA TYR A 96 -1.71 -3.31 -5.49
C TYR A 96 -1.87 -3.77 -6.95
N GLN A 97 -2.02 -5.08 -7.19
CA GLN A 97 -2.20 -5.63 -8.54
C GLN A 97 -3.42 -5.05 -9.26
N LEU A 98 -4.53 -4.85 -8.53
CA LEU A 98 -5.78 -4.31 -9.09
C LEU A 98 -5.66 -2.86 -9.58
N LEU A 99 -4.71 -2.07 -9.07
CA LEU A 99 -4.49 -0.69 -9.54
C LEU A 99 -3.96 -0.62 -10.97
N GLY A 100 -3.32 -1.69 -11.46
CA GLY A 100 -2.64 -1.76 -12.75
C GLY A 100 -3.55 -1.94 -13.95
N ASN A 101 -2.93 -2.24 -15.09
CA ASN A 101 -3.61 -2.49 -16.35
C ASN A 101 -4.30 -3.85 -16.36
N TYR A 102 -3.60 -4.88 -15.89
CA TYR A 102 -4.13 -6.25 -15.79
C TYR A 102 -3.29 -7.10 -14.82
N TYR A 103 -3.90 -8.18 -14.34
CA TYR A 103 -3.22 -9.31 -13.72
C TYR A 103 -3.55 -10.58 -14.50
N LYS A 104 -2.54 -11.17 -15.15
CA LYS A 104 -2.66 -12.40 -15.92
C LYS A 104 -2.27 -13.58 -15.05
N THR A 105 -3.19 -14.53 -14.90
CA THR A 105 -3.01 -15.80 -14.17
C THR A 105 -3.15 -16.99 -15.11
N ASP A 106 -2.84 -18.20 -14.63
CA ASP A 106 -3.08 -19.45 -15.36
C ASP A 106 -4.59 -19.70 -15.58
N GLN A 107 -5.46 -19.09 -14.80
CA GLN A 107 -6.92 -19.21 -14.89
C GLN A 107 -7.55 -18.16 -15.81
N GLY A 108 -6.79 -17.17 -16.26
CA GLY A 108 -7.28 -16.10 -17.11
C GLY A 108 -6.64 -14.74 -16.78
N MET A 109 -7.24 -13.69 -17.33
CA MET A 109 -6.78 -12.33 -17.16
C MET A 109 -7.82 -11.52 -16.40
N ILE A 110 -7.41 -10.92 -15.30
CA ILE A 110 -8.16 -9.93 -14.55
C ILE A 110 -7.77 -8.56 -15.12
N GLU A 111 -8.68 -7.89 -15.79
CA GLU A 111 -8.45 -6.52 -16.24
C GLU A 111 -8.50 -5.57 -15.03
N GLY A 112 -7.40 -4.89 -14.75
CA GLY A 112 -7.28 -3.98 -13.62
C GLY A 112 -7.96 -2.63 -13.82
N LEU A 113 -7.80 -1.75 -12.85
CA LEU A 113 -8.44 -0.43 -12.81
C LEU A 113 -7.74 0.62 -13.68
N LYS A 114 -6.55 0.34 -14.19
CA LYS A 114 -5.76 1.27 -15.02
C LYS A 114 -5.55 2.65 -14.36
N LEU A 115 -5.38 2.64 -13.05
CA LEU A 115 -5.08 3.84 -12.26
C LEU A 115 -3.58 4.14 -12.27
N VAL A 116 -2.76 3.09 -12.40
CA VAL A 116 -1.30 3.17 -12.41
C VAL A 116 -0.77 2.38 -13.60
N ASP A 117 0.22 2.92 -14.30
CA ASP A 117 0.85 2.25 -15.44
C ASP A 117 1.75 1.11 -14.97
N MET A 118 1.16 -0.05 -14.77
CA MET A 118 1.82 -1.29 -14.41
C MET A 118 0.98 -2.49 -14.83
N SER A 119 1.61 -3.66 -14.94
CA SER A 119 0.93 -4.92 -15.27
C SER A 119 1.56 -6.05 -14.49
N THR A 120 0.75 -7.04 -14.12
CA THR A 120 1.18 -8.19 -13.35
C THR A 120 0.92 -9.47 -14.15
N GLU A 121 1.88 -10.39 -14.14
CA GLU A 121 1.73 -11.75 -14.66
C GLU A 121 2.08 -12.75 -13.57
N GLN A 122 1.39 -13.87 -13.54
CA GLN A 122 1.70 -14.96 -12.63
C GLN A 122 3.05 -15.56 -13.00
N GLY A 123 3.96 -15.58 -12.04
CA GLY A 123 5.29 -16.18 -12.19
C GLY A 123 5.32 -17.65 -11.75
N LYS A 124 6.44 -18.32 -12.02
CA LYS A 124 6.67 -19.68 -11.53
C LYS A 124 6.95 -19.64 -10.02
N GLY A 125 6.06 -20.28 -9.25
CA GLY A 125 6.14 -20.31 -7.78
C GLY A 125 5.83 -18.96 -7.14
N ARG A 126 6.05 -18.88 -5.84
CA ARG A 126 5.82 -17.67 -5.03
C ARG A 126 7.14 -17.07 -4.57
N LEU A 127 7.20 -15.75 -4.52
CA LEU A 127 8.25 -15.00 -3.85
C LEU A 127 7.83 -14.79 -2.40
N ILE A 128 8.57 -15.39 -1.47
CA ILE A 128 8.22 -15.43 -0.04
C ILE A 128 9.48 -15.15 0.78
N GLY A 129 9.42 -14.15 1.63
CA GLY A 129 10.51 -13.83 2.52
C GLY A 129 10.39 -12.49 3.21
N ASN A 130 11.38 -12.18 4.06
CA ASN A 130 11.55 -10.82 4.53
C ASN A 130 12.15 -9.98 3.40
N ILE A 131 11.74 -8.74 3.34
CA ILE A 131 12.22 -7.79 2.34
C ILE A 131 12.66 -6.51 3.03
N VAL A 132 13.78 -5.96 2.55
CA VAL A 132 14.31 -4.66 2.94
C VAL A 132 14.54 -3.86 1.67
N MET A 133 14.06 -2.64 1.65
CA MET A 133 14.28 -1.73 0.52
C MET A 133 14.64 -0.32 0.98
N GLN A 134 15.37 0.41 0.13
CA GLN A 134 15.63 1.84 0.31
C GLN A 134 14.74 2.64 -0.63
N SER A 135 14.01 3.58 -0.05
CA SER A 135 13.19 4.55 -0.80
C SER A 135 13.82 5.93 -0.74
N ASP A 136 13.69 6.69 -1.85
CA ASP A 136 14.11 8.11 -1.86
C ASP A 136 13.18 9.00 -1.02
N LEU A 137 12.07 8.46 -0.52
CA LEU A 137 11.13 9.18 0.33
C LEU A 137 11.60 9.30 1.78
N PHE A 138 12.56 8.45 2.20
CA PHE A 138 12.97 8.30 3.59
C PHE A 138 14.44 7.98 3.72
N ASP A 139 15.08 8.49 4.77
CA ASP A 139 16.43 8.08 5.15
C ASP A 139 16.45 6.66 5.73
N MET A 140 15.42 6.29 6.49
CA MET A 140 15.27 4.96 7.07
C MET A 140 14.74 3.97 6.03
N PRO A 141 15.30 2.74 5.95
CA PRO A 141 14.80 1.70 5.06
C PRO A 141 13.36 1.31 5.38
N ILE A 142 12.65 0.79 4.38
CA ILE A 142 11.35 0.17 4.55
C ILE A 142 11.56 -1.34 4.67
N VAL A 143 10.94 -1.94 5.69
CA VAL A 143 11.02 -3.38 5.94
C VAL A 143 9.63 -4.03 5.91
N GLY A 144 9.55 -5.26 5.45
CA GLY A 144 8.29 -5.99 5.39
C GLY A 144 8.48 -7.48 5.15
N PHE A 145 7.37 -8.12 4.86
CA PHE A 145 7.33 -9.52 4.43
C PHE A 145 6.58 -9.60 3.11
N GLU A 146 7.13 -10.28 2.13
CA GLU A 146 6.51 -10.50 0.84
C GLU A 146 6.04 -11.95 0.68
N ASN A 147 4.88 -12.15 0.06
CA ASN A 147 4.34 -13.47 -0.27
C ASN A 147 3.38 -13.36 -1.45
N HIS A 148 3.89 -13.40 -2.67
CA HIS A 148 3.09 -13.21 -3.86
C HIS A 148 3.50 -14.13 -5.01
N GLY A 149 2.54 -14.49 -5.86
CA GLY A 149 2.77 -15.24 -7.09
C GLY A 149 2.94 -14.35 -8.32
N GLY A 150 2.46 -13.12 -8.26
CA GLY A 150 2.57 -12.14 -9.34
C GLY A 150 4.00 -11.63 -9.53
N ARG A 151 4.31 -11.25 -10.76
CA ARG A 151 5.50 -10.51 -11.18
C ARG A 151 5.00 -9.23 -11.80
N THR A 152 5.25 -8.10 -11.13
CA THR A 152 4.76 -6.81 -11.56
C THR A 152 5.85 -6.04 -12.29
N THR A 153 5.52 -5.62 -13.51
CA THR A 153 6.33 -4.68 -14.28
C THR A 153 5.69 -3.31 -14.20
N ILE A 154 6.43 -2.33 -13.71
CA ILE A 154 6.02 -0.93 -13.71
C ILE A 154 6.44 -0.27 -15.03
N GLY A 155 5.52 0.48 -15.64
CA GLY A 155 5.77 1.20 -16.89
C GLY A 155 6.53 2.51 -16.64
N ASN A 156 5.91 3.62 -17.00
CA ASN A 156 6.52 4.95 -16.80
C ASN A 156 6.29 5.52 -15.38
N THR A 157 6.05 4.66 -14.41
CA THR A 157 5.87 5.05 -13.00
C THR A 157 7.14 4.82 -12.20
N ARG A 158 7.24 5.48 -11.05
CA ARG A 158 8.39 5.35 -10.14
C ARG A 158 8.15 4.17 -9.19
N SER A 159 9.17 3.34 -8.94
CA SER A 159 9.14 2.36 -7.87
C SER A 159 9.08 3.02 -6.50
N LEU A 160 8.52 2.34 -5.51
CA LEU A 160 8.53 2.79 -4.11
C LEU A 160 9.94 2.77 -3.54
N GLY A 161 10.75 1.79 -3.94
CA GLY A 161 12.15 1.71 -3.53
C GLY A 161 12.95 0.64 -4.26
N LYS A 162 14.28 0.67 -4.01
CA LYS A 162 15.23 -0.34 -4.47
C LYS A 162 15.38 -1.42 -3.42
N VAL A 163 15.29 -2.67 -3.84
CA VAL A 163 15.45 -3.85 -2.97
C VAL A 163 16.92 -3.96 -2.54
N LEU A 164 17.14 -4.05 -1.24
CA LEU A 164 18.44 -4.32 -0.63
C LEU A 164 18.57 -5.80 -0.25
N SER A 165 17.48 -6.46 0.12
CA SER A 165 17.36 -7.88 0.38
C SER A 165 15.91 -8.30 0.18
N GLY A 166 15.65 -9.43 -0.46
CA GLY A 166 14.32 -9.90 -0.85
C GLY A 166 14.15 -9.94 -2.37
N TYR A 167 12.91 -10.04 -2.84
CA TYR A 167 12.60 -10.25 -4.25
C TYR A 167 11.99 -9.02 -4.93
N GLY A 168 11.13 -8.28 -4.23
CA GLY A 168 10.43 -7.11 -4.79
C GLY A 168 9.40 -7.47 -5.86
N ASN A 169 9.16 -6.54 -6.78
CA ASN A 169 8.07 -6.61 -7.76
C ASN A 169 8.08 -7.90 -8.61
N ASP A 170 9.25 -8.40 -8.97
CA ASP A 170 9.38 -9.50 -9.94
C ASP A 170 10.52 -10.50 -9.64
N GLY A 171 11.33 -10.22 -8.63
CA GLY A 171 12.51 -11.00 -8.25
C GLY A 171 13.73 -10.78 -9.15
N GLN A 172 13.73 -9.79 -10.03
CA GLN A 172 14.80 -9.56 -11.02
C GLN A 172 15.19 -8.09 -11.17
N SER A 173 14.22 -7.18 -11.18
CA SER A 173 14.45 -5.74 -11.41
C SER A 173 15.20 -5.05 -10.28
N GLY A 174 15.18 -5.63 -9.07
CA GLY A 174 15.69 -4.97 -7.87
C GLY A 174 14.83 -3.80 -7.41
N GLU A 175 13.58 -3.73 -7.86
CA GLU A 175 12.63 -2.70 -7.51
C GLU A 175 11.44 -3.27 -6.76
N GLU A 176 10.85 -2.48 -5.87
CA GLU A 176 9.65 -2.86 -5.14
C GLU A 176 8.63 -1.73 -5.13
N GLY A 177 7.35 -2.15 -5.28
CA GLY A 177 6.20 -1.27 -5.22
C GLY A 177 6.14 -0.24 -6.34
N VAL A 178 5.21 0.70 -6.17
CA VAL A 178 5.01 1.81 -7.09
C VAL A 178 4.59 3.07 -6.33
N VAL A 179 4.99 4.23 -6.84
CA VAL A 179 4.49 5.53 -6.40
C VAL A 179 3.94 6.27 -7.60
N TYR A 180 2.67 6.64 -7.54
CA TYR A 180 2.02 7.50 -8.51
C TYR A 180 1.23 8.58 -7.78
N LYS A 181 1.65 9.85 -7.88
CA LYS A 181 1.06 10.93 -7.06
C LYS A 181 1.08 10.56 -5.56
N ASN A 182 -0.08 10.47 -4.92
CA ASN A 182 -0.24 10.03 -3.53
C ASN A 182 -0.67 8.56 -3.40
N VAL A 183 -0.58 7.80 -4.48
CA VAL A 183 -0.80 6.35 -4.47
C VAL A 183 0.51 5.64 -4.15
N ILE A 184 0.46 4.73 -3.21
CA ILE A 184 1.53 3.78 -2.88
C ILE A 184 0.97 2.38 -3.02
N GLY A 185 1.54 1.59 -3.92
CA GLY A 185 1.26 0.17 -4.08
C GLY A 185 2.49 -0.65 -3.75
N THR A 186 2.33 -1.81 -3.09
CA THR A 186 3.45 -2.63 -2.64
C THR A 186 3.04 -4.08 -2.39
N TYR A 187 4.01 -5.00 -2.47
CA TYR A 187 3.84 -6.38 -2.03
C TYR A 187 4.13 -6.60 -0.54
N LEU A 188 4.57 -5.58 0.19
CA LEU A 188 4.95 -5.70 1.58
C LEU A 188 3.74 -5.85 2.50
N HIS A 189 3.79 -6.89 3.30
CA HIS A 189 2.77 -7.27 4.27
C HIS A 189 3.26 -7.21 5.71
N GLY A 190 2.34 -7.61 6.60
CA GLY A 190 2.58 -8.10 7.90
C GLY A 190 2.50 -7.24 9.13
N PRO A 191 1.52 -6.36 9.33
CA PRO A 191 1.11 -5.21 8.53
C PRO A 191 2.29 -4.26 8.27
N LEU A 192 2.24 -3.52 7.16
CA LEU A 192 3.37 -2.69 6.69
C LEU A 192 3.66 -1.49 7.60
N LEU A 193 2.63 -0.72 7.94
CA LEU A 193 2.78 0.59 8.56
C LEU A 193 3.35 0.56 9.99
N PRO A 194 3.00 -0.41 10.87
CA PRO A 194 3.60 -0.50 12.20
C PRO A 194 5.11 -0.70 12.21
N LYS A 195 5.66 -1.28 11.15
CA LYS A 195 7.12 -1.48 11.01
C LYS A 195 7.83 -0.30 10.36
N ASN A 196 7.05 0.61 9.77
CA ASN A 196 7.54 1.72 8.96
C ASN A 196 6.78 3.00 9.33
N PRO A 197 6.99 3.54 10.55
CA PRO A 197 6.25 4.70 11.04
C PRO A 197 6.39 5.93 10.13
N GLN A 198 7.53 6.11 9.47
CA GLN A 198 7.78 7.16 8.50
C GLN A 198 6.81 7.11 7.30
N LEU A 199 6.43 5.89 6.87
CA LEU A 199 5.48 5.72 5.78
C LEU A 199 4.05 6.03 6.24
N ALA A 200 3.67 5.64 7.46
CA ALA A 200 2.38 5.99 8.04
C ALA A 200 2.23 7.52 8.18
N ASP A 201 3.27 8.20 8.65
CA ASP A 201 3.28 9.65 8.81
C ASP A 201 3.21 10.37 7.45
N LEU A 202 3.88 9.85 6.43
CA LEU A 202 3.76 10.39 5.08
C LEU A 202 2.32 10.34 4.56
N LEU A 203 1.61 9.21 4.75
CA LEU A 203 0.22 9.08 4.32
C LEU A 203 -0.69 10.05 5.07
N ILE A 204 -0.51 10.19 6.39
CA ILE A 204 -1.28 11.13 7.22
C ILE A 204 -1.00 12.57 6.80
N SER A 205 0.26 12.95 6.62
CA SER A 205 0.66 14.31 6.20
C SER A 205 0.03 14.66 4.84
N ARG A 206 0.17 13.78 3.84
CA ARG A 206 -0.40 13.99 2.50
C ARG A 206 -1.93 14.13 2.53
N ALA A 207 -2.61 13.33 3.35
CA ALA A 207 -4.06 13.42 3.51
C ALA A 207 -4.49 14.76 4.11
N LEU A 208 -3.80 15.20 5.15
CA LEU A 208 -4.05 16.49 5.78
C LEU A 208 -3.71 17.66 4.84
N GLU A 209 -2.58 17.60 4.16
CA GLU A 209 -2.17 18.63 3.18
C GLU A 209 -3.20 18.80 2.08
N LYS A 210 -3.66 17.67 1.49
CA LYS A 210 -4.74 17.69 0.50
C LYS A 210 -6.02 18.29 1.05
N LYS A 211 -6.45 17.84 2.22
CA LYS A 211 -7.71 18.28 2.84
C LYS A 211 -7.73 19.74 3.22
N TYR A 212 -6.64 20.26 3.80
CA TYR A 212 -6.56 21.61 4.34
C TYR A 212 -5.86 22.61 3.40
N GLY A 213 -5.34 22.15 2.26
CA GLY A 213 -4.72 23.01 1.24
C GLY A 213 -3.44 23.71 1.67
N LYS A 214 -2.74 23.17 2.68
CA LYS A 214 -1.49 23.74 3.21
C LYS A 214 -0.59 22.62 3.71
N LYS A 215 0.73 22.88 3.70
CA LYS A 215 1.71 21.98 4.30
C LYS A 215 1.42 21.79 5.79
N ILE A 216 1.40 20.55 6.25
CA ILE A 216 1.17 20.16 7.63
C ILE A 216 2.40 19.42 8.13
N GLU A 217 3.06 20.01 9.13
CA GLU A 217 4.13 19.34 9.86
C GLU A 217 3.50 18.56 11.03
N LEU A 218 3.69 17.26 11.02
CA LEU A 218 3.21 16.40 12.09
C LEU A 218 4.12 16.52 13.30
N GLU A 219 3.52 16.56 14.48
CA GLU A 219 4.27 16.43 15.74
C GLU A 219 5.04 15.10 15.74
N LYS A 220 6.31 15.15 16.15
CA LYS A 220 7.14 13.95 16.26
C LYS A 220 6.63 13.05 17.38
N LEU A 221 6.51 11.78 17.10
CA LEU A 221 6.26 10.76 18.11
C LEU A 221 7.57 10.10 18.52
N ASP A 222 7.56 9.45 19.68
CA ASP A 222 8.63 8.54 20.06
C ASP A 222 8.44 7.21 19.33
N ASP A 223 9.20 7.03 18.26
CA ASP A 223 9.21 5.84 17.41
C ASP A 223 10.44 4.95 17.71
N SER A 224 11.03 5.05 18.90
CA SER A 224 12.28 4.35 19.24
C SER A 224 12.14 2.83 19.14
N GLU A 225 11.02 2.25 19.57
CA GLU A 225 10.75 0.81 19.48
C GLU A 225 10.56 0.34 18.04
N GLU A 226 9.80 1.10 17.24
CA GLU A 226 9.60 0.81 15.81
C GLU A 226 10.91 0.92 15.03
N GLN A 227 11.74 1.92 15.34
CA GLN A 227 13.04 2.10 14.70
C GLN A 227 14.02 1.01 15.09
N GLU A 228 14.02 0.55 16.35
CA GLU A 228 14.84 -0.57 16.81
C GLU A 228 14.42 -1.86 16.08
N ALA A 229 13.12 -2.14 16.00
CA ALA A 229 12.59 -3.30 15.28
C ALA A 229 12.92 -3.27 13.78
N ASN A 230 12.79 -2.11 13.14
CA ASN A 230 13.17 -1.89 11.73
C ASN A 230 14.67 -2.14 11.54
N SER A 231 15.51 -1.53 12.38
CA SER A 231 16.97 -1.65 12.34
C SER A 231 17.43 -3.10 12.57
N TYR A 232 16.76 -3.84 13.44
CA TYR A 232 17.05 -5.26 13.65
C TYR A 232 16.86 -6.08 12.36
N ILE A 233 15.74 -5.86 11.65
CA ILE A 233 15.47 -6.52 10.37
C ILE A 233 16.52 -6.11 9.32
N PHE A 234 16.80 -4.82 9.20
CA PHE A 234 17.82 -4.31 8.28
C PHE A 234 19.18 -4.99 8.52
N HIS A 235 19.69 -5.00 9.75
CA HIS A 235 20.98 -5.59 10.07
C HIS A 235 21.02 -7.09 9.85
N ARG A 236 19.91 -7.78 10.09
CA ARG A 236 19.83 -9.23 9.93
C ARG A 236 19.89 -9.66 8.47
N PHE A 237 19.26 -8.92 7.55
CA PHE A 237 19.09 -9.35 6.17
C PHE A 237 20.00 -8.62 5.16
N VAL A 238 20.52 -7.45 5.50
CA VAL A 238 21.38 -6.67 4.59
C VAL A 238 22.87 -6.76 4.98
N LYS A 239 23.21 -6.75 6.26
CA LYS A 239 24.61 -6.78 6.73
C LYS A 239 25.24 -8.17 6.84
N ASN A 240 24.45 -9.24 6.80
CA ASN A 240 24.98 -10.61 6.90
C ASN A 240 25.28 -11.27 5.55
N GLU A 241 25.22 -10.55 4.45
CA GLU A 241 25.62 -11.01 3.11
C GLU A 241 27.07 -10.61 2.76
N GLY A 242 27.90 -10.34 3.79
CA GLY A 242 29.32 -10.01 3.66
C GLY A 242 30.24 -11.09 4.22
#